data_34183407004c974c72264576c480a994
#
_entry.id   34183407004c974c72264576c480a994
#
_cell.length_a   1.000
_cell.length_b   1.000
_cell.length_c   1.000
_cell.angle_alpha   90.00
_cell.angle_beta   90.00
_cell.angle_gamma   90.00
#
_symmetry.space_group_name_H-M   'P 1'
#
loop_
_entity.id
_entity.type
_entity.pdbx_description
1 polymer ?
#
loop_
_entity_poly.entity_id
_entity_poly.type
_entity_poly.pdbx_seq_one_letter_code
_entity_poly.pdbx_strand_id
1 'polypeptide(L)'
;MSSTASPVIAALEGATKAYGAHRVLEGFDFALEAGTVTALLGPNGAGKSTVAGLLTGRLLPDEGRVRLFGHDPSHQLARARMGIMLQAGGLPETLTVAEAVDLHAGYFARRLPTAMVLEQAGLTALAGRRCDRLSGGEARKVQFALAICGTPDLLVLDEPTTGFDPDARRAMWDVVRAKADAGAAVLLATHHMDEAEALADRIVVIAGGRVIADGPPAAIKAKVAATAIRLRTRLAAERFRALPGVVKVETIGADLSVLTTAPRPTLEAAFALDPALVHFEVTGASLEDALANLVSANRTILKEAA
;
A
#
# COMPACT_ATOMS: atom_id res chain seq x y z
N MET A 1 -2.69 -29.38 13.15
CA MET A 1 -3.32 -28.79 11.96
C MET A 1 -2.17 -28.31 11.09
N SER A 2 -1.86 -29.02 10.00
CA SER A 2 -0.80 -28.63 9.07
C SER A 2 -1.20 -27.32 8.40
N SER A 3 -0.48 -26.25 8.69
CA SER A 3 -0.58 -25.00 7.94
C SER A 3 -0.06 -25.29 6.53
N THR A 4 -0.97 -25.55 5.59
CA THR A 4 -0.60 -25.56 4.17
C THR A 4 -0.29 -24.11 3.79
N ALA A 5 0.99 -23.80 3.59
CA ALA A 5 1.41 -22.49 3.10
C ALA A 5 0.65 -22.17 1.80
N SER A 6 0.10 -20.97 1.70
CA SER A 6 -0.58 -20.52 0.49
C SER A 6 0.39 -20.56 -0.70
N PRO A 7 -0.05 -20.95 -1.90
CA PRO A 7 0.83 -21.03 -3.04
C PRO A 7 1.35 -19.65 -3.44
N VAL A 8 2.66 -19.57 -3.74
CA VAL A 8 3.28 -18.37 -4.28
C VAL A 8 2.80 -18.14 -5.72
N ILE A 9 2.20 -16.99 -5.94
CA ILE A 9 1.62 -16.58 -7.23
C ILE A 9 2.61 -15.80 -8.07
N ALA A 10 3.40 -14.92 -7.44
CA ALA A 10 4.42 -14.12 -8.09
C ALA A 10 5.63 -13.96 -7.20
N ALA A 11 6.84 -13.93 -7.78
CA ALA A 11 8.07 -13.77 -7.03
C ALA A 11 9.11 -12.95 -7.82
N LEU A 12 9.89 -12.18 -7.09
CA LEU A 12 11.18 -11.61 -7.48
C LEU A 12 12.26 -12.37 -6.73
N GLU A 13 13.24 -12.92 -7.44
CA GLU A 13 14.34 -13.73 -6.90
C GLU A 13 15.68 -13.02 -7.23
N GLY A 14 16.29 -12.38 -6.23
CA GLY A 14 17.53 -11.63 -6.38
C GLY A 14 17.44 -10.49 -7.42
N ALA A 15 16.27 -9.87 -7.59
CA ALA A 15 16.05 -8.92 -8.66
C ALA A 15 16.81 -7.61 -8.43
N THR A 16 17.61 -7.20 -9.41
CA THR A 16 18.29 -5.91 -9.46
C THR A 16 17.72 -5.09 -10.60
N LYS A 17 17.50 -3.78 -10.36
CA LYS A 17 17.06 -2.83 -11.37
C LYS A 17 17.72 -1.48 -11.20
N ALA A 18 18.31 -0.96 -12.30
CA ALA A 18 18.92 0.35 -12.34
C ALA A 18 18.32 1.20 -13.47
N TYR A 19 18.37 2.51 -13.32
CA TYR A 19 18.04 3.50 -14.33
C TYR A 19 19.28 4.41 -14.51
N GLY A 20 20.04 4.15 -15.55
CA GLY A 20 21.36 4.75 -15.72
C GLY A 20 22.29 4.37 -14.57
N ALA A 21 22.89 5.36 -13.90
CA ALA A 21 23.77 5.11 -12.74
C ALA A 21 23.01 4.87 -11.42
N HIS A 22 21.68 5.09 -11.40
CA HIS A 22 20.89 4.96 -10.17
C HIS A 22 20.30 3.55 -10.02
N ARG A 23 20.81 2.80 -9.05
CA ARG A 23 20.30 1.47 -8.68
C ARG A 23 19.09 1.62 -7.76
N VAL A 24 17.92 1.17 -8.23
CA VAL A 24 16.63 1.32 -7.53
C VAL A 24 16.29 0.08 -6.71
N LEU A 25 16.63 -1.11 -7.20
CA LEU A 25 16.51 -2.38 -6.48
C LEU A 25 17.83 -3.12 -6.58
N GLU A 26 18.23 -3.80 -5.49
CA GLU A 26 19.51 -4.52 -5.42
C GLU A 26 19.32 -5.86 -4.71
N GLY A 27 19.44 -6.97 -5.47
CA GLY A 27 19.27 -8.32 -4.94
C GLY A 27 17.93 -8.50 -4.22
N PHE A 28 16.85 -7.98 -4.79
CA PHE A 28 15.55 -7.85 -4.12
C PHE A 28 14.76 -9.15 -4.22
N ASP A 29 14.48 -9.75 -3.05
CA ASP A 29 13.61 -10.91 -2.91
C ASP A 29 12.22 -10.47 -2.44
N PHE A 30 11.18 -10.96 -3.10
CA PHE A 30 9.80 -10.63 -2.78
C PHE A 30 8.86 -11.71 -3.34
N ALA A 31 7.82 -12.05 -2.60
CA ALA A 31 6.82 -13.01 -3.06
C ALA A 31 5.41 -12.56 -2.68
N LEU A 32 4.44 -12.92 -3.53
CA LEU A 32 3.01 -12.74 -3.32
C LEU A 32 2.33 -14.11 -3.24
N GLU A 33 1.50 -14.27 -2.23
CA GLU A 33 0.79 -15.51 -1.95
C GLU A 33 -0.70 -15.38 -2.31
N ALA A 34 -1.30 -16.49 -2.74
CA ALA A 34 -2.74 -16.56 -3.04
C ALA A 34 -3.57 -16.19 -1.79
N GLY A 35 -4.66 -15.46 -2.02
CA GLY A 35 -5.60 -15.09 -0.95
C GLY A 35 -5.06 -14.03 0.02
N THR A 36 -3.95 -13.36 -0.32
CA THR A 36 -3.27 -12.42 0.59
C THR A 36 -3.19 -11.04 -0.02
N VAL A 37 -3.54 -10.02 0.74
CA VAL A 37 -3.26 -8.62 0.40
C VAL A 37 -1.91 -8.24 0.99
N THR A 38 -0.92 -8.03 0.12
CA THR A 38 0.42 -7.57 0.51
C THR A 38 0.55 -6.08 0.21
N ALA A 39 0.65 -5.26 1.25
CA ALA A 39 0.96 -3.83 1.10
C ALA A 39 2.47 -3.62 0.97
N LEU A 40 2.89 -2.94 -0.07
CA LEU A 40 4.27 -2.52 -0.31
C LEU A 40 4.40 -1.04 0.05
N LEU A 41 5.05 -0.76 1.17
CA LEU A 41 5.20 0.58 1.73
C LEU A 41 6.64 1.07 1.59
N GLY A 42 6.81 2.37 1.54
CA GLY A 42 8.12 3.01 1.51
C GLY A 42 8.04 4.44 0.98
N PRO A 43 9.09 5.24 1.18
CA PRO A 43 9.13 6.61 0.69
C PRO A 43 9.06 6.67 -0.84
N ASN A 44 8.83 7.89 -1.37
CA ASN A 44 8.89 8.11 -2.81
C ASN A 44 10.30 7.80 -3.33
N GLY A 45 10.36 7.12 -4.47
CA GLY A 45 11.64 6.65 -5.04
C GLY A 45 12.21 5.37 -4.42
N ALA A 46 11.55 4.75 -3.42
CA ALA A 46 12.02 3.50 -2.80
C ALA A 46 11.98 2.27 -3.72
N GLY A 47 11.30 2.36 -4.87
CA GLY A 47 11.20 1.27 -5.85
C GLY A 47 9.84 0.57 -5.92
N LYS A 48 8.79 1.08 -5.25
CA LYS A 48 7.44 0.45 -5.26
C LYS A 48 6.91 0.20 -6.68
N SER A 49 6.86 1.24 -7.52
CA SER A 49 6.39 1.11 -8.90
C SER A 49 7.35 0.29 -9.77
N THR A 50 8.64 0.21 -9.41
CA THR A 50 9.60 -0.68 -10.08
C THR A 50 9.27 -2.14 -9.76
N VAL A 51 8.99 -2.48 -8.51
CA VAL A 51 8.52 -3.82 -8.11
C VAL A 51 7.24 -4.19 -8.86
N ALA A 52 6.24 -3.31 -8.88
CA ALA A 52 5.01 -3.51 -9.65
C ALA A 52 5.28 -3.70 -11.15
N GLY A 53 6.18 -2.90 -11.73
CA GLY A 53 6.58 -3.00 -13.13
C GLY A 53 7.28 -4.32 -13.48
N LEU A 54 8.15 -4.82 -12.61
CA LEU A 54 8.82 -6.11 -12.77
C LEU A 54 7.82 -7.27 -12.68
N LEU A 55 6.97 -7.30 -11.65
CA LEU A 55 5.95 -8.34 -11.47
C LEU A 55 4.96 -8.41 -12.62
N THR A 56 4.64 -7.26 -13.23
CA THR A 56 3.70 -7.20 -14.37
C THR A 56 4.36 -7.41 -15.73
N GLY A 57 5.70 -7.64 -15.78
CA GLY A 57 6.45 -7.82 -17.02
C GLY A 57 6.54 -6.55 -17.90
N ARG A 58 6.26 -5.37 -17.34
CA ARG A 58 6.47 -4.08 -18.00
C ARG A 58 7.92 -3.63 -17.95
N LEU A 59 8.63 -4.10 -16.95
CA LEU A 59 10.06 -3.93 -16.76
C LEU A 59 10.72 -5.30 -16.72
N LEU A 60 11.94 -5.37 -17.23
CA LEU A 60 12.80 -6.53 -17.06
C LEU A 60 13.83 -6.25 -15.96
N PRO A 61 14.17 -7.20 -15.10
CA PRO A 61 15.28 -7.06 -14.19
C PRO A 61 16.60 -7.02 -14.95
N ASP A 62 17.58 -6.32 -14.41
CA ASP A 62 18.95 -6.32 -14.97
C ASP A 62 19.73 -7.56 -14.49
N GLU A 63 19.42 -8.03 -13.26
CA GLU A 63 19.91 -9.28 -12.68
C GLU A 63 18.78 -9.96 -11.90
N GLY A 64 18.95 -11.26 -11.61
CA GLY A 64 17.94 -12.06 -10.94
C GLY A 64 16.82 -12.50 -11.89
N ARG A 65 15.67 -12.85 -11.34
CA ARG A 65 14.55 -13.33 -12.15
C ARG A 65 13.20 -12.96 -11.54
N VAL A 66 12.16 -12.95 -12.41
CA VAL A 66 10.76 -12.75 -12.03
C VAL A 66 9.98 -13.99 -12.42
N ARG A 67 9.15 -14.48 -11.52
CA ARG A 67 8.20 -15.57 -11.81
C ARG A 67 6.78 -15.10 -11.56
N LEU A 68 5.89 -15.48 -12.45
CA LEU A 68 4.46 -15.21 -12.37
C LEU A 68 3.70 -16.48 -12.75
N PHE A 69 2.96 -17.07 -11.81
CA PHE A 69 2.28 -18.37 -11.98
C PHE A 69 3.22 -19.47 -12.51
N GLY A 70 4.48 -19.45 -12.08
CA GLY A 70 5.52 -20.38 -12.55
C GLY A 70 6.14 -20.05 -13.91
N HIS A 71 5.67 -19.01 -14.60
CA HIS A 71 6.15 -18.54 -15.90
C HIS A 71 6.93 -17.23 -15.81
N ASP A 72 7.57 -16.85 -16.91
CA ASP A 72 8.05 -15.48 -17.12
C ASP A 72 6.85 -14.51 -17.20
N PRO A 73 6.93 -13.29 -16.62
CA PRO A 73 5.82 -12.32 -16.66
C PRO A 73 5.41 -11.87 -18.06
N SER A 74 6.29 -11.99 -19.06
CA SER A 74 5.97 -11.69 -20.46
C SER A 74 5.08 -12.75 -21.13
N HIS A 75 4.98 -13.93 -20.50
CA HIS A 75 4.22 -15.05 -21.05
C HIS A 75 2.72 -14.73 -21.10
N GLN A 76 2.07 -14.94 -22.25
CA GLN A 76 0.69 -14.57 -22.47
C GLN A 76 -0.29 -15.20 -21.46
N LEU A 77 -0.11 -16.48 -21.12
CA LEU A 77 -0.97 -17.15 -20.13
C LEU A 77 -0.84 -16.56 -18.73
N ALA A 78 0.34 -16.08 -18.35
CA ALA A 78 0.53 -15.39 -17.08
C ALA A 78 -0.18 -14.03 -17.09
N ARG A 79 0.00 -13.27 -18.18
CA ARG A 79 -0.62 -11.93 -18.33
C ARG A 79 -2.14 -11.97 -18.35
N ALA A 80 -2.74 -12.99 -18.93
CA ALA A 80 -4.20 -13.18 -18.99
C ALA A 80 -4.84 -13.43 -17.62
N ARG A 81 -4.06 -13.61 -16.56
CA ARG A 81 -4.51 -13.85 -15.18
C ARG A 81 -4.26 -12.65 -14.25
N MET A 82 -3.77 -11.53 -14.80
CA MET A 82 -3.48 -10.31 -14.03
C MET A 82 -4.51 -9.23 -14.26
N GLY A 83 -4.85 -8.53 -13.18
CA GLY A 83 -5.49 -7.22 -13.21
C GLY A 83 -4.49 -6.17 -12.74
N ILE A 84 -4.37 -5.08 -13.48
CA ILE A 84 -3.33 -4.09 -13.22
C ILE A 84 -3.94 -2.69 -13.23
N MET A 85 -3.75 -1.96 -12.12
CA MET A 85 -4.04 -0.53 -12.03
C MET A 85 -2.75 0.20 -11.64
N LEU A 86 -2.20 0.97 -12.56
CA LEU A 86 -0.96 1.72 -12.35
C LEU A 86 -1.25 3.19 -12.08
N GLN A 87 -0.25 3.88 -11.52
CA GLN A 87 -0.34 5.29 -11.21
C GLN A 87 -0.61 6.15 -12.47
N ALA A 88 0.05 5.84 -13.58
CA ALA A 88 -0.17 6.48 -14.88
C ALA A 88 -0.81 5.48 -15.86
N GLY A 89 -2.11 5.58 -16.08
CA GLY A 89 -2.85 4.79 -17.05
C GLY A 89 -3.77 5.69 -17.88
N GLY A 90 -3.64 5.64 -19.21
CA GLY A 90 -4.58 6.29 -20.12
C GLY A 90 -5.86 5.50 -20.27
N LEU A 91 -6.96 6.19 -20.54
CA LEU A 91 -8.23 5.58 -20.94
C LEU A 91 -8.48 5.85 -22.42
N PRO A 92 -9.22 4.98 -23.13
CA PRO A 92 -9.61 5.22 -24.52
C PRO A 92 -10.58 6.40 -24.59
N GLU A 93 -10.12 7.57 -24.98
CA GLU A 93 -10.84 8.83 -24.91
C GLU A 93 -12.19 8.82 -25.66
N THR A 94 -12.27 8.07 -26.76
CA THR A 94 -13.44 8.02 -27.65
C THR A 94 -14.56 7.10 -27.17
N LEU A 95 -14.24 6.16 -26.27
CA LEU A 95 -15.20 5.18 -25.77
C LEU A 95 -15.94 5.71 -24.55
N THR A 96 -17.16 5.22 -24.38
CA THR A 96 -17.89 5.34 -23.09
C THR A 96 -17.26 4.42 -22.04
N VAL A 97 -17.55 4.67 -20.78
CA VAL A 97 -17.09 3.86 -19.65
C VAL A 97 -17.50 2.39 -19.85
N ALA A 98 -18.73 2.12 -20.24
CA ALA A 98 -19.21 0.76 -20.45
C ALA A 98 -18.50 0.09 -21.62
N GLU A 99 -18.31 0.78 -22.74
CA GLU A 99 -17.58 0.26 -23.91
C GLU A 99 -16.11 -0.02 -23.58
N ALA A 100 -15.45 0.85 -22.81
CA ALA A 100 -14.07 0.65 -22.39
C ALA A 100 -13.91 -0.59 -21.49
N VAL A 101 -14.83 -0.80 -20.55
CA VAL A 101 -14.85 -1.98 -19.69
C VAL A 101 -15.14 -3.26 -20.51
N ASP A 102 -16.14 -3.23 -21.40
CA ASP A 102 -16.51 -4.39 -22.22
C ASP A 102 -15.38 -4.79 -23.17
N LEU A 103 -14.79 -3.81 -23.84
CA LEU A 103 -13.63 -4.03 -24.72
C LEU A 103 -12.46 -4.66 -23.95
N HIS A 104 -12.12 -4.12 -22.77
CA HIS A 104 -11.01 -4.64 -21.98
C HIS A 104 -11.32 -6.04 -21.43
N ALA A 105 -12.54 -6.28 -20.96
CA ALA A 105 -12.99 -7.59 -20.51
C ALA A 105 -12.89 -8.65 -21.60
N GLY A 106 -13.03 -8.27 -22.89
CA GLY A 106 -12.86 -9.15 -24.02
C GLY A 106 -11.47 -9.80 -24.17
N TYR A 107 -10.44 -9.25 -23.53
CA TYR A 107 -9.10 -9.86 -23.52
C TYR A 107 -8.95 -11.02 -22.53
N PHE A 108 -9.94 -11.27 -21.67
CA PHE A 108 -9.87 -12.29 -20.63
C PHE A 108 -10.83 -13.44 -20.92
N ALA A 109 -10.34 -14.67 -20.76
CA ALA A 109 -11.17 -15.87 -20.90
C ALA A 109 -12.21 -15.97 -19.77
N ARG A 110 -11.83 -15.56 -18.54
CA ARG A 110 -12.73 -15.43 -17.40
C ARG A 110 -13.01 -13.94 -17.19
N ARG A 111 -14.24 -13.52 -17.35
CA ARG A 111 -14.63 -12.12 -17.21
C ARG A 111 -15.95 -11.97 -16.46
N LEU A 112 -16.10 -10.85 -15.76
CA LEU A 112 -17.37 -10.45 -15.17
C LEU A 112 -18.27 -9.78 -16.23
N PRO A 113 -19.59 -9.86 -16.08
CA PRO A 113 -20.51 -9.02 -16.84
C PRO A 113 -20.20 -7.54 -16.61
N THR A 114 -20.19 -6.74 -17.70
CA THR A 114 -19.85 -5.30 -17.63
C THR A 114 -20.67 -4.54 -16.57
N ALA A 115 -21.98 -4.82 -16.48
CA ALA A 115 -22.86 -4.19 -15.48
C ALA A 115 -22.39 -4.45 -14.05
N MET A 116 -21.95 -5.68 -13.73
CA MET A 116 -21.42 -6.05 -12.42
C MET A 116 -20.09 -5.33 -12.12
N VAL A 117 -19.22 -5.21 -13.12
CA VAL A 117 -17.96 -4.46 -12.96
C VAL A 117 -18.22 -3.00 -12.67
N LEU A 118 -19.16 -2.39 -13.40
CA LEU A 118 -19.56 -0.98 -13.19
C LEU A 118 -20.16 -0.76 -11.80
N GLU A 119 -20.98 -1.70 -11.33
CA GLU A 119 -21.53 -1.65 -9.97
C GLU A 119 -20.43 -1.73 -8.91
N GLN A 120 -19.52 -2.73 -9.00
CA GLN A 120 -18.40 -2.90 -8.08
C GLN A 120 -17.47 -1.69 -8.03
N ALA A 121 -17.28 -1.00 -9.16
CA ALA A 121 -16.44 0.19 -9.24
C ALA A 121 -17.19 1.51 -8.95
N GLY A 122 -18.50 1.47 -8.64
CA GLY A 122 -19.32 2.65 -8.41
C GLY A 122 -19.47 3.54 -9.66
N LEU A 123 -19.59 2.94 -10.85
CA LEU A 123 -19.60 3.58 -12.15
C LEU A 123 -20.94 3.47 -12.90
N THR A 124 -21.95 2.85 -12.30
CA THR A 124 -23.25 2.58 -12.97
C THR A 124 -23.87 3.84 -13.57
N ALA A 125 -23.86 4.96 -12.83
CA ALA A 125 -24.39 6.23 -13.31
C ALA A 125 -23.56 6.89 -14.43
N LEU A 126 -22.32 6.42 -14.63
CA LEU A 126 -21.37 6.96 -15.61
C LEU A 126 -21.21 6.05 -16.83
N ALA A 127 -21.94 4.95 -16.90
CA ALA A 127 -21.78 3.92 -17.95
C ALA A 127 -21.77 4.49 -19.38
N GLY A 128 -22.66 5.44 -19.69
CA GLY A 128 -22.77 6.08 -21.01
C GLY A 128 -21.89 7.34 -21.19
N ARG A 129 -21.12 7.75 -20.15
CA ARG A 129 -20.24 8.92 -20.26
C ARG A 129 -18.96 8.55 -20.97
N ARG A 130 -18.46 9.41 -21.86
CA ARG A 130 -17.18 9.22 -22.56
C ARG A 130 -16.01 9.38 -21.59
N CYS A 131 -14.95 8.61 -21.81
CA CYS A 131 -13.76 8.60 -20.96
C CYS A 131 -13.00 9.94 -20.95
N ASP A 132 -13.05 10.73 -22.05
CA ASP A 132 -12.44 12.06 -22.14
C ASP A 132 -13.15 13.13 -21.27
N ARG A 133 -14.35 12.82 -20.75
CA ARG A 133 -15.19 13.75 -19.96
C ARG A 133 -15.23 13.39 -18.48
N LEU A 134 -14.36 12.51 -18.03
CA LEU A 134 -14.30 12.09 -16.63
C LEU A 134 -13.39 13.02 -15.82
N SER A 135 -13.77 13.25 -14.57
CA SER A 135 -12.85 13.81 -13.58
C SER A 135 -11.71 12.82 -13.28
N GLY A 136 -10.63 13.31 -12.66
CA GLY A 136 -9.50 12.43 -12.28
C GLY A 136 -9.93 11.26 -11.40
N GLY A 137 -10.80 11.49 -10.39
CA GLY A 137 -11.32 10.42 -9.53
C GLY A 137 -12.22 9.43 -10.28
N GLU A 138 -13.09 9.92 -11.19
CA GLU A 138 -13.91 9.04 -12.04
C GLU A 138 -13.04 8.20 -12.97
N ALA A 139 -12.00 8.80 -13.58
CA ALA A 139 -11.06 8.07 -14.43
C ALA A 139 -10.30 6.98 -13.65
N ARG A 140 -9.93 7.25 -12.39
CA ARG A 140 -9.32 6.25 -11.49
C ARG A 140 -10.27 5.11 -11.18
N LYS A 141 -11.56 5.36 -10.96
CA LYS A 141 -12.58 4.30 -10.81
C LYS A 141 -12.69 3.43 -12.07
N VAL A 142 -12.62 4.02 -13.27
CA VAL A 142 -12.60 3.25 -14.52
C VAL A 142 -11.34 2.39 -14.62
N GLN A 143 -10.15 2.92 -14.28
CA GLN A 143 -8.92 2.11 -14.26
C GLN A 143 -9.04 0.93 -13.31
N PHE A 144 -9.66 1.12 -12.13
CA PHE A 144 -9.95 0.02 -11.21
C PHE A 144 -10.92 -1.00 -11.83
N ALA A 145 -12.00 -0.54 -12.48
CA ALA A 145 -12.93 -1.42 -13.19
C ALA A 145 -12.22 -2.28 -14.23
N LEU A 146 -11.30 -1.70 -15.02
CA LEU A 146 -10.49 -2.44 -15.98
C LEU A 146 -9.60 -3.50 -15.29
N ALA A 147 -9.03 -3.18 -14.11
CA ALA A 147 -8.19 -4.13 -13.39
C ALA A 147 -8.96 -5.35 -12.85
N ILE A 148 -10.24 -5.19 -12.51
CA ILE A 148 -11.04 -6.29 -11.89
C ILE A 148 -11.94 -7.07 -12.87
N CYS A 149 -12.14 -6.57 -14.10
CA CYS A 149 -13.11 -7.14 -15.04
C CYS A 149 -12.77 -8.57 -15.49
N GLY A 150 -11.49 -8.94 -15.51
CA GLY A 150 -10.97 -10.24 -15.92
C GLY A 150 -10.92 -11.31 -14.84
N THR A 151 -11.56 -11.14 -13.68
CA THR A 151 -11.43 -12.04 -12.51
C THR A 151 -9.99 -12.50 -12.26
N PRO A 152 -9.07 -11.56 -11.99
CA PRO A 152 -7.65 -11.86 -11.92
C PRO A 152 -7.29 -12.76 -10.73
N ASP A 153 -6.27 -13.61 -10.93
CA ASP A 153 -5.63 -14.37 -9.85
C ASP A 153 -4.49 -13.57 -9.18
N LEU A 154 -4.00 -12.50 -9.85
CA LEU A 154 -3.12 -11.47 -9.30
C LEU A 154 -3.67 -10.09 -9.63
N LEU A 155 -3.90 -9.29 -8.59
CA LEU A 155 -4.31 -7.88 -8.72
C LEU A 155 -3.17 -6.97 -8.25
N VAL A 156 -2.67 -6.12 -9.14
CA VAL A 156 -1.61 -5.14 -8.85
C VAL A 156 -2.20 -3.74 -8.86
N LEU A 157 -2.15 -3.07 -7.73
CA LEU A 157 -2.71 -1.74 -7.51
C LEU A 157 -1.60 -0.78 -7.06
N ASP A 158 -1.30 0.21 -7.90
CA ASP A 158 -0.29 1.24 -7.62
C ASP A 158 -1.00 2.58 -7.35
N GLU A 159 -0.99 3.03 -6.08
CA GLU A 159 -1.65 4.24 -5.59
C GLU A 159 -3.14 4.30 -5.97
N PRO A 160 -3.95 3.27 -5.69
CA PRO A 160 -5.26 3.10 -6.33
C PRO A 160 -6.29 4.14 -5.88
N THR A 161 -6.25 4.62 -4.64
CA THR A 161 -7.29 5.50 -4.08
C THR A 161 -6.96 6.99 -4.15
N THR A 162 -5.88 7.35 -4.84
CA THR A 162 -5.52 8.75 -5.04
C THR A 162 -6.66 9.52 -5.72
N GLY A 163 -7.17 10.56 -5.06
CA GLY A 163 -8.28 11.39 -5.54
C GLY A 163 -9.67 10.82 -5.28
N PHE A 164 -9.80 9.74 -4.50
CA PHE A 164 -11.09 9.21 -4.06
C PHE A 164 -11.58 9.94 -2.80
N ASP A 165 -12.89 10.13 -2.74
CA ASP A 165 -13.56 10.47 -1.48
C ASP A 165 -13.55 9.26 -0.52
N PRO A 166 -13.82 9.47 0.80
CA PRO A 166 -13.77 8.40 1.79
C PRO A 166 -14.73 7.23 1.51
N ASP A 167 -15.88 7.48 0.91
CA ASP A 167 -16.87 6.42 0.63
C ASP A 167 -16.45 5.59 -0.58
N ALA A 168 -15.96 6.24 -1.64
CA ALA A 168 -15.40 5.55 -2.80
C ALA A 168 -14.17 4.69 -2.42
N ARG A 169 -13.34 5.19 -1.49
CA ARG A 169 -12.20 4.43 -0.97
C ARG A 169 -12.65 3.16 -0.25
N ARG A 170 -13.62 3.27 0.66
CA ARG A 170 -14.18 2.11 1.39
C ARG A 170 -14.79 1.08 0.44
N ALA A 171 -15.61 1.54 -0.51
CA ALA A 171 -16.22 0.64 -1.50
C ALA A 171 -15.16 -0.13 -2.31
N MET A 172 -14.08 0.53 -2.71
CA MET A 172 -12.96 -0.13 -3.39
C MET A 172 -12.26 -1.16 -2.47
N TRP A 173 -12.04 -0.84 -1.20
CA TRP A 173 -11.44 -1.75 -0.23
C TRP A 173 -12.26 -3.03 -0.05
N ASP A 174 -13.59 -2.91 0.00
CA ASP A 174 -14.50 -4.05 0.10
C ASP A 174 -14.34 -4.98 -1.13
N VAL A 175 -14.26 -4.41 -2.33
CA VAL A 175 -14.03 -5.18 -3.55
C VAL A 175 -12.66 -5.86 -3.55
N VAL A 176 -11.61 -5.16 -3.16
CA VAL A 176 -10.25 -5.72 -3.07
C VAL A 176 -10.21 -6.86 -2.06
N ARG A 177 -10.81 -6.69 -0.88
CA ARG A 177 -10.89 -7.73 0.14
C ARG A 177 -11.63 -8.96 -0.38
N ALA A 178 -12.79 -8.76 -1.02
CA ALA A 178 -13.57 -9.86 -1.61
C ALA A 178 -12.78 -10.63 -2.69
N LYS A 179 -11.93 -9.95 -3.49
CA LYS A 179 -11.06 -10.63 -4.46
C LYS A 179 -9.98 -11.47 -3.77
N ALA A 180 -9.36 -10.96 -2.70
CA ALA A 180 -8.38 -11.72 -1.94
C ALA A 180 -9.04 -12.93 -1.25
N ASP A 181 -10.20 -12.76 -0.63
CA ASP A 181 -10.96 -13.85 0.01
C ASP A 181 -11.39 -14.94 -1.00
N ALA A 182 -11.57 -14.55 -2.26
CA ALA A 182 -11.81 -15.50 -3.38
C ALA A 182 -10.53 -16.17 -3.90
N GLY A 183 -9.36 -15.90 -3.30
CA GLY A 183 -8.08 -16.54 -3.60
C GLY A 183 -7.11 -15.73 -4.47
N ALA A 184 -7.45 -14.51 -4.89
CA ALA A 184 -6.52 -13.68 -5.62
C ALA A 184 -5.38 -13.18 -4.73
N ALA A 185 -4.15 -13.17 -5.24
CA ALA A 185 -3.06 -12.42 -4.63
C ALA A 185 -3.23 -10.94 -4.96
N VAL A 186 -3.03 -10.06 -3.97
CA VAL A 186 -3.11 -8.61 -4.19
C VAL A 186 -1.81 -7.95 -3.79
N LEU A 187 -1.20 -7.19 -4.71
CA LEU A 187 -0.16 -6.23 -4.41
C LEU A 187 -0.77 -4.83 -4.33
N LEU A 188 -0.66 -4.21 -3.18
CA LEU A 188 -1.07 -2.83 -2.93
C LEU A 188 0.17 -1.97 -2.70
N ALA A 189 0.64 -1.25 -3.72
CA ALA A 189 1.69 -0.26 -3.57
C ALA A 189 1.06 1.08 -3.21
N THR A 190 1.29 1.56 -2.00
CA THR A 190 0.68 2.81 -1.53
C THR A 190 1.60 3.55 -0.55
N HIS A 191 1.35 4.83 -0.37
CA HIS A 191 1.89 5.64 0.73
C HIS A 191 0.81 6.00 1.77
N HIS A 192 -0.45 5.60 1.53
CA HIS A 192 -1.57 5.79 2.46
C HIS A 192 -1.57 4.68 3.52
N MET A 193 -1.25 5.06 4.76
CA MET A 193 -1.13 4.10 5.86
C MET A 193 -2.48 3.52 6.29
N ASP A 194 -3.54 4.31 6.23
CA ASP A 194 -4.91 3.91 6.49
C ASP A 194 -5.37 2.79 5.52
N GLU A 195 -4.96 2.85 4.28
CA GLU A 195 -5.23 1.82 3.27
C GLU A 195 -4.52 0.50 3.58
N ALA A 196 -3.23 0.58 3.94
CA ALA A 196 -2.46 -0.59 4.35
C ALA A 196 -2.99 -1.19 5.67
N GLU A 197 -3.39 -0.37 6.64
CA GLU A 197 -3.98 -0.84 7.90
C GLU A 197 -5.33 -1.53 7.70
N ALA A 198 -6.16 -1.01 6.77
CA ALA A 198 -7.49 -1.55 6.53
C ALA A 198 -7.48 -2.86 5.71
N LEU A 199 -6.53 -3.00 4.79
CA LEU A 199 -6.55 -4.07 3.79
C LEU A 199 -5.48 -5.15 3.99
N ALA A 200 -4.27 -4.78 4.46
CA ALA A 200 -3.13 -5.68 4.34
C ALA A 200 -3.15 -6.82 5.35
N ASP A 201 -2.95 -8.02 4.86
CA ASP A 201 -2.59 -9.19 5.68
C ASP A 201 -1.08 -9.20 5.98
N ARG A 202 -0.28 -8.68 5.03
CA ARG A 202 1.17 -8.58 5.11
C ARG A 202 1.63 -7.21 4.64
N ILE A 203 2.57 -6.62 5.36
CA ILE A 203 3.21 -5.37 5.01
C ILE A 203 4.69 -5.64 4.74
N VAL A 204 5.16 -5.18 3.58
CA VAL A 204 6.57 -5.15 3.21
C VAL A 204 7.01 -3.71 3.10
N VAL A 205 7.98 -3.31 3.90
CA VAL A 205 8.54 -1.95 3.89
C VAL A 205 9.83 -1.96 3.12
N ILE A 206 9.93 -1.07 2.13
CA ILE A 206 11.14 -0.91 1.31
C ILE A 206 11.77 0.46 1.50
N ALA A 207 13.09 0.47 1.62
CA ALA A 207 13.91 1.70 1.59
C ALA A 207 15.28 1.40 1.01
N GLY A 208 15.82 2.33 0.21
CA GLY A 208 17.13 2.15 -0.43
C GLY A 208 17.22 0.90 -1.31
N GLY A 209 16.12 0.53 -1.98
CA GLY A 209 16.07 -0.64 -2.86
C GLY A 209 16.08 -2.01 -2.17
N ARG A 210 15.88 -2.06 -0.86
CA ARG A 210 15.91 -3.29 -0.06
C ARG A 210 14.68 -3.39 0.84
N VAL A 211 14.30 -4.61 1.21
CA VAL A 211 13.29 -4.86 2.24
C VAL A 211 13.89 -4.58 3.61
N ILE A 212 13.27 -3.66 4.36
CA ILE A 212 13.70 -3.29 5.72
C ILE A 212 12.78 -3.83 6.82
N ALA A 213 11.55 -4.19 6.46
CA ALA A 213 10.63 -4.87 7.35
C ALA A 213 9.62 -5.69 6.54
N ASP A 214 9.20 -6.81 7.09
CA ASP A 214 8.24 -7.74 6.51
C ASP A 214 7.45 -8.42 7.64
N GLY A 215 6.14 -8.51 7.48
CA GLY A 215 5.25 -9.17 8.44
C GLY A 215 3.83 -8.60 8.46
N PRO A 216 2.94 -9.15 9.31
CA PRO A 216 1.60 -8.63 9.49
C PRO A 216 1.62 -7.21 10.09
N PRO A 217 0.56 -6.40 9.87
CA PRO A 217 0.50 -5.02 10.37
C PRO A 217 0.86 -4.86 11.85
N ALA A 218 0.35 -5.76 12.69
CA ALA A 218 0.64 -5.75 14.12
C ALA A 218 2.14 -5.94 14.44
N ALA A 219 2.84 -6.83 13.70
CA ALA A 219 4.28 -7.05 13.88
C ALA A 219 5.13 -5.87 13.40
N ILE A 220 4.68 -5.17 12.35
CA ILE A 220 5.35 -3.95 11.88
C ILE A 220 5.20 -2.82 12.91
N LYS A 221 3.98 -2.63 13.45
CA LYS A 221 3.72 -1.64 14.54
C LYS A 221 4.54 -1.98 15.79
N ALA A 222 4.65 -3.24 16.16
CA ALA A 222 5.41 -3.67 17.34
C ALA A 222 6.93 -3.46 17.22
N LYS A 223 7.48 -3.32 15.99
CA LYS A 223 8.91 -2.97 15.79
C LYS A 223 9.24 -1.56 16.27
N VAL A 224 8.24 -0.70 16.39
CA VAL A 224 8.35 0.60 17.06
C VAL A 224 7.88 0.40 18.49
N ALA A 225 8.82 0.21 19.42
CA ALA A 225 8.55 0.10 20.84
C ALA A 225 8.10 1.46 21.42
N ALA A 226 7.14 2.12 20.77
CA ALA A 226 6.66 3.43 21.17
C ALA A 226 5.12 3.40 21.26
N THR A 227 4.61 4.19 22.17
CA THR A 227 3.20 4.43 22.41
C THR A 227 2.90 5.88 22.08
N ALA A 228 1.84 6.14 21.33
CA ALA A 228 1.37 7.50 21.10
C ALA A 228 0.43 7.92 22.24
N ILE A 229 0.72 9.05 22.86
CA ILE A 229 -0.13 9.68 23.86
C ILE A 229 -0.64 10.99 23.27
N ARG A 230 -1.94 11.06 23.00
CA ARG A 230 -2.58 12.30 22.56
C ARG A 230 -3.06 13.07 23.78
N LEU A 231 -2.71 14.33 23.86
CA LEU A 231 -2.96 15.19 25.02
C LEU A 231 -3.61 16.49 24.55
N ARG A 232 -4.68 16.91 25.24
CA ARG A 232 -5.23 18.27 25.06
C ARG A 232 -4.72 19.17 26.15
N THR A 233 -3.77 20.05 25.82
CA THR A 233 -3.11 20.96 26.77
C THR A 233 -2.92 22.34 26.14
N ARG A 234 -2.78 23.36 26.99
CA ARG A 234 -2.40 24.72 26.58
C ARG A 234 -0.89 24.97 26.67
N LEU A 235 -0.15 24.01 27.17
CA LEU A 235 1.30 24.13 27.30
C LEU A 235 1.99 23.91 25.94
N ALA A 236 3.13 24.58 25.75
CA ALA A 236 3.91 24.45 24.52
C ALA A 236 4.51 23.04 24.38
N ALA A 237 4.57 22.54 23.13
CA ALA A 237 5.05 21.20 22.78
C ALA A 237 6.49 20.95 23.30
N GLU A 238 7.33 21.98 23.34
CA GLU A 238 8.71 21.94 23.81
C GLU A 238 8.84 21.37 25.21
N ARG A 239 7.89 21.69 26.10
CA ARG A 239 7.88 21.19 27.48
C ARG A 239 7.69 19.71 27.59
N PHE A 240 7.01 19.10 26.62
CA PHE A 240 6.74 17.65 26.56
C PHE A 240 7.91 16.89 25.93
N ARG A 241 8.77 17.52 25.14
CA ARG A 241 9.95 16.87 24.54
C ARG A 241 10.99 16.41 25.56
N ALA A 242 11.02 17.07 26.74
CA ALA A 242 11.95 16.74 27.81
C ALA A 242 11.44 15.62 28.74
N LEU A 243 10.24 15.10 28.53
CA LEU A 243 9.66 14.08 29.39
C LEU A 243 10.34 12.71 29.18
N PRO A 244 10.35 11.85 30.22
CA PRO A 244 11.00 10.54 30.14
C PRO A 244 10.47 9.69 28.98
N GLY A 245 11.37 9.12 28.20
CA GLY A 245 11.04 8.21 27.10
C GLY A 245 10.43 8.87 25.86
N VAL A 246 10.26 10.19 25.82
CA VAL A 246 9.69 10.88 24.67
C VAL A 246 10.65 10.85 23.50
N VAL A 247 10.17 10.35 22.36
CA VAL A 247 10.89 10.25 21.08
C VAL A 247 10.52 11.40 20.16
N LYS A 248 9.22 11.78 20.13
CA LYS A 248 8.70 12.80 19.22
C LYS A 248 7.50 13.51 19.84
N VAL A 249 7.36 14.80 19.59
CA VAL A 249 6.16 15.57 19.93
C VAL A 249 5.71 16.36 18.71
N GLU A 250 4.46 16.23 18.34
CA GLU A 250 3.82 16.94 17.22
C GLU A 250 2.51 17.58 17.67
N THR A 251 2.18 18.71 17.07
CA THR A 251 0.88 19.36 17.27
C THR A 251 -0.09 18.92 16.16
N ILE A 252 -1.23 18.36 16.55
CA ILE A 252 -2.27 17.89 15.64
C ILE A 252 -3.56 18.66 15.96
N GLY A 253 -3.82 19.72 15.23
CA GLY A 253 -4.94 20.61 15.53
C GLY A 253 -4.79 21.28 16.92
N ALA A 254 -5.71 20.98 17.84
CA ALA A 254 -5.70 21.49 19.21
C ALA A 254 -5.01 20.54 20.22
N ASP A 255 -4.54 19.38 19.78
CA ASP A 255 -3.95 18.34 20.62
C ASP A 255 -2.45 18.20 20.36
N LEU A 256 -1.70 17.71 21.34
CA LEU A 256 -0.33 17.24 21.17
C LEU A 256 -0.32 15.72 21.04
N SER A 257 0.43 15.21 20.07
CA SER A 257 0.77 13.80 19.96
C SER A 257 2.20 13.60 20.48
N VAL A 258 2.34 12.83 21.53
CA VAL A 258 3.62 12.50 22.19
C VAL A 258 3.92 11.03 21.95
N LEU A 259 4.93 10.76 21.14
CA LEU A 259 5.42 9.39 20.91
C LEU A 259 6.47 9.06 21.97
N THR A 260 6.26 7.98 22.73
CA THR A 260 7.13 7.61 23.85
C THR A 260 7.42 6.11 23.90
N THR A 261 8.65 5.76 24.30
CA THR A 261 9.07 4.38 24.61
C THR A 261 8.77 3.98 26.07
N ALA A 262 8.37 4.93 26.90
CA ALA A 262 8.09 4.73 28.32
C ALA A 262 6.72 5.34 28.69
N PRO A 263 5.59 4.77 28.23
CA PRO A 263 4.28 5.42 28.32
C PRO A 263 3.87 5.77 29.75
N ARG A 264 4.09 4.89 30.71
CA ARG A 264 3.76 5.17 32.11
C ARG A 264 4.55 6.32 32.73
N PRO A 265 5.91 6.32 32.70
CA PRO A 265 6.70 7.47 33.17
C PRO A 265 6.37 8.77 32.43
N THR A 266 6.11 8.70 31.12
CA THR A 266 5.73 9.90 30.35
C THR A 266 4.40 10.47 30.81
N LEU A 267 3.38 9.63 31.06
CA LEU A 267 2.07 10.07 31.56
C LEU A 267 2.17 10.68 32.97
N GLU A 268 2.87 10.00 33.87
CA GLU A 268 3.08 10.51 35.25
C GLU A 268 3.75 11.90 35.20
N ALA A 269 4.78 12.07 34.37
CA ALA A 269 5.45 13.35 34.19
C ALA A 269 4.57 14.39 33.46
N ALA A 270 3.73 13.98 32.52
CA ALA A 270 2.80 14.87 31.82
C ALA A 270 1.72 15.42 32.78
N PHE A 271 1.17 14.59 33.67
CA PHE A 271 0.24 15.03 34.69
C PHE A 271 0.88 15.95 35.73
N ALA A 272 2.14 15.71 36.09
CA ALA A 272 2.89 16.61 36.97
C ALA A 272 3.18 17.97 36.29
N LEU A 273 3.41 17.96 34.97
CA LEU A 273 3.68 19.16 34.19
C LEU A 273 2.41 20.00 33.94
N ASP A 274 1.28 19.35 33.74
CA ASP A 274 -0.03 19.95 33.51
C ASP A 274 -1.10 19.26 34.38
N PRO A 275 -1.27 19.72 35.63
CA PRO A 275 -2.30 19.17 36.53
C PRO A 275 -3.75 19.35 36.05
N ALA A 276 -3.96 20.26 35.07
CA ALA A 276 -5.27 20.50 34.46
C ALA A 276 -5.57 19.54 33.27
N LEU A 277 -4.66 18.62 32.98
CA LEU A 277 -4.80 17.67 31.89
C LEU A 277 -5.93 16.65 32.18
N VAL A 278 -7.09 16.79 31.52
CA VAL A 278 -8.25 15.92 31.67
C VAL A 278 -8.58 15.11 30.42
N HIS A 279 -8.07 15.54 29.27
CA HIS A 279 -8.28 14.84 28.00
C HIS A 279 -6.97 14.26 27.51
N PHE A 280 -6.88 12.94 27.55
CA PHE A 280 -5.77 12.20 27.00
C PHE A 280 -6.25 10.85 26.44
N GLU A 281 -5.54 10.37 25.44
CA GLU A 281 -5.74 9.09 24.81
C GLU A 281 -4.38 8.39 24.67
N VAL A 282 -4.34 7.11 25.00
CA VAL A 282 -3.13 6.28 24.85
C VAL A 282 -3.41 5.24 23.78
N THR A 283 -2.68 5.33 22.67
CA THR A 283 -2.81 4.39 21.55
C THR A 283 -1.45 3.76 21.25
N GLY A 284 -1.46 2.56 20.68
CA GLY A 284 -0.23 2.01 20.09
C GLY A 284 0.32 2.94 19.01
N ALA A 285 1.60 2.80 18.68
CA ALA A 285 2.18 3.52 17.54
C ALA A 285 1.35 3.28 16.27
N SER A 286 1.15 4.33 15.49
CA SER A 286 0.54 4.20 14.17
C SER A 286 1.49 3.49 13.20
N LEU A 287 0.95 2.97 12.09
CA LEU A 287 1.80 2.41 11.04
C LEU A 287 2.72 3.49 10.43
N GLU A 288 2.26 4.75 10.41
CA GLU A 288 3.03 5.89 9.94
C GLU A 288 4.26 6.16 10.83
N ASP A 289 4.09 6.13 12.16
CA ASP A 289 5.20 6.23 13.11
C ASP A 289 6.19 5.08 12.96
N ALA A 290 5.66 3.85 12.77
CA ALA A 290 6.48 2.68 12.55
C ALA A 290 7.33 2.82 11.28
N LEU A 291 6.72 3.22 10.18
CA LEU A 291 7.41 3.43 8.91
C LEU A 291 8.47 4.53 9.01
N ALA A 292 8.14 5.69 9.61
CA ALA A 292 9.07 6.81 9.77
C ALA A 292 10.33 6.39 10.55
N ASN A 293 10.16 5.63 11.63
CA ASN A 293 11.27 5.15 12.43
C ASN A 293 12.12 4.11 11.70
N LEU A 294 11.49 3.13 11.02
CA LEU A 294 12.20 2.11 10.24
C LEU A 294 13.03 2.74 9.12
N VAL A 295 12.48 3.71 8.39
CA VAL A 295 13.18 4.42 7.31
C VAL A 295 14.32 5.27 7.86
N SER A 296 14.13 5.95 9.01
CA SER A 296 15.15 6.78 9.64
C SER A 296 16.35 5.95 10.12
N ALA A 297 16.07 4.84 10.81
CA ALA A 297 17.10 3.91 11.26
C ALA A 297 17.92 3.34 10.09
N ASN A 298 17.25 2.96 8.99
CA ASN A 298 17.93 2.44 7.80
C ASN A 298 18.80 3.51 7.09
N ARG A 299 18.37 4.78 7.07
CA ARG A 299 19.19 5.88 6.53
C ARG A 299 20.47 6.11 7.30
N THR A 300 20.45 5.94 8.61
CA THR A 300 21.64 6.06 9.46
C THR A 300 22.64 4.94 9.15
N ILE A 301 22.17 3.70 9.07
CA ILE A 301 22.99 2.52 8.74
C ILE A 301 23.65 2.70 7.35
N LEU A 302 22.90 3.15 6.35
CA LEU A 302 23.43 3.36 4.99
C LEU A 302 24.45 4.51 4.90
N LYS A 303 24.36 5.53 5.78
CA LYS A 303 25.35 6.61 5.85
C LYS A 303 26.64 6.20 6.58
N GLU A 304 26.56 5.27 7.51
CA GLU A 304 27.73 4.74 8.23
C GLU A 304 28.49 3.69 7.43
N ALA A 305 27.84 3.08 6.41
CA ALA A 305 28.43 2.05 5.55
C ALA A 305 29.03 2.60 4.24
N ALA A 306 28.86 3.90 3.93
CA ALA A 306 29.39 4.59 2.74
C ALA A 306 30.58 5.46 3.05
#